data_feb6b3f62eb930af364c6740fecff134
#
_entry.id   feb6b3f62eb930af364c6740fecff134
#
_cell.length_a   1.000
_cell.length_b   1.000
_cell.length_c   1.000
_cell.angle_alpha   90.00
_cell.angle_beta   90.00
_cell.angle_gamma   90.00
#
_symmetry.space_group_name_H-M   'P 1'
#
loop_
_entity.id
_entity.type
_entity.pdbx_description
1 polymer ?
#
loop_
_entity_poly.entity_id
_entity_poly.type
_entity_poly.pdbx_seq_one_letter_code
_entity_poly.pdbx_strand_id
1 'polypeptide(L)'
;IRGVLEKTGIAPEDIAAVSTTCMREGILLYDGAGNEIWACANVDARSDAEVGELIRMDPELEKAVYLKSGQTYALGALPRLLWVKNNLPEVYEKAASIGMFNDWLIYRLTGKLAVEPSNGSTTGIMDLQSRTWNPEIAEKCGLRADIFPPVVECGTKFAAVSAKGAAETGLKEGT
;
A
#
# COMPACT_ATOMS: atom_id res chain seq x y z
N ILE A 1 -18.53 -9.78 0.33
CA ILE A 1 -18.34 -11.17 0.76
C ILE A 1 -19.68 -11.72 1.23
N ARG A 2 -20.34 -11.16 2.24
CA ARG A 2 -21.65 -11.62 2.77
C ARG A 2 -22.66 -11.94 1.68
N GLY A 3 -22.91 -11.00 0.77
CA GLY A 3 -23.87 -11.22 -0.33
C GLY A 3 -23.47 -12.34 -1.31
N VAL A 4 -22.19 -12.68 -1.43
CA VAL A 4 -21.76 -13.85 -2.21
C VAL A 4 -22.07 -15.15 -1.46
N LEU A 5 -21.79 -15.21 -0.16
CA LEU A 5 -22.11 -16.35 0.66
C LEU A 5 -23.63 -16.64 0.65
N GLU A 6 -24.44 -15.59 0.86
CA GLU A 6 -25.92 -15.69 0.79
C GLU A 6 -26.41 -16.18 -0.58
N LYS A 7 -25.87 -15.62 -1.66
CA LYS A 7 -26.28 -15.97 -3.04
C LYS A 7 -25.89 -17.40 -3.42
N THR A 8 -24.75 -17.88 -2.95
CA THR A 8 -24.23 -19.20 -3.30
C THR A 8 -24.67 -20.30 -2.34
N GLY A 9 -25.11 -19.95 -1.13
CA GLY A 9 -25.42 -20.89 -0.06
C GLY A 9 -24.20 -21.63 0.51
N ILE A 10 -22.97 -21.17 0.17
CA ILE A 10 -21.73 -21.75 0.71
C ILE A 10 -21.60 -21.37 2.17
N ALA A 11 -21.37 -22.38 3.02
CA ALA A 11 -21.14 -22.13 4.45
C ALA A 11 -19.80 -21.44 4.68
N PRO A 12 -19.69 -20.46 5.57
CA PRO A 12 -18.42 -19.80 5.89
C PRO A 12 -17.32 -20.77 6.32
N GLU A 13 -17.68 -21.89 6.91
CA GLU A 13 -16.78 -22.98 7.32
C GLU A 13 -16.08 -23.68 6.16
N ASP A 14 -16.69 -23.66 4.97
CA ASP A 14 -16.16 -24.29 3.76
C ASP A 14 -15.15 -23.36 3.04
N ILE A 15 -14.99 -22.11 3.47
CA ILE A 15 -14.00 -21.18 2.92
C ILE A 15 -12.64 -21.46 3.54
N ALA A 16 -11.77 -22.09 2.77
CA ALA A 16 -10.44 -22.47 3.24
C ALA A 16 -9.46 -21.31 3.35
N ALA A 17 -9.57 -20.29 2.49
CA ALA A 17 -8.68 -19.14 2.47
C ALA A 17 -9.30 -17.95 1.74
N VAL A 18 -8.77 -16.77 2.01
CA VAL A 18 -9.11 -15.51 1.32
C VAL A 18 -7.84 -14.85 0.83
N SER A 19 -7.87 -14.32 -0.38
CA SER A 19 -6.83 -13.47 -0.92
C SER A 19 -7.46 -12.22 -1.55
N THR A 20 -6.65 -11.21 -1.79
CA THR A 20 -7.10 -9.92 -2.32
C THR A 20 -6.30 -9.53 -3.56
N THR A 21 -6.95 -8.78 -4.43
CA THR A 21 -6.32 -8.12 -5.57
C THR A 21 -6.94 -6.74 -5.75
N CYS A 22 -6.21 -5.82 -6.36
CA CYS A 22 -6.71 -4.48 -6.62
C CYS A 22 -6.08 -3.88 -7.86
N MET A 23 -6.51 -2.67 -8.24
CA MET A 23 -5.74 -1.80 -9.12
C MET A 23 -4.44 -1.42 -8.42
N ARG A 24 -3.32 -1.55 -9.13
CA ARG A 24 -2.00 -1.12 -8.62
C ARG A 24 -1.94 0.39 -8.43
N GLU A 25 -0.94 0.86 -7.70
CA GLU A 25 -0.55 2.26 -7.57
C GLU A 25 -1.50 3.14 -6.72
N GLY A 26 -2.67 2.64 -6.33
CA GLY A 26 -3.49 3.29 -5.31
C GLY A 26 -2.87 3.10 -3.93
N ILE A 27 -2.79 4.16 -3.13
CA ILE A 27 -2.16 4.14 -1.81
C ILE A 27 -3.08 4.67 -0.72
N LEU A 28 -2.84 4.21 0.50
CA LEU A 28 -3.45 4.69 1.74
C LEU A 28 -2.35 5.03 2.75
N LEU A 29 -2.66 5.98 3.62
CA LEU A 29 -1.85 6.28 4.80
C LEU A 29 -2.64 5.96 6.07
N TYR A 30 -1.94 5.39 7.04
CA TYR A 30 -2.48 5.04 8.35
C TYR A 30 -1.78 5.84 9.44
N ASP A 31 -2.52 6.20 10.49
CA ASP A 31 -1.94 6.77 11.71
C ASP A 31 -1.36 5.67 12.62
N GLY A 32 -0.76 6.07 13.75
CA GLY A 32 -0.20 5.15 14.73
C GLY A 32 -1.21 4.25 15.45
N ALA A 33 -2.51 4.55 15.34
CA ALA A 33 -3.60 3.72 15.84
C ALA A 33 -4.16 2.76 14.77
N GLY A 34 -3.66 2.86 13.53
CA GLY A 34 -4.11 2.04 12.40
C GLY A 34 -5.37 2.56 11.71
N ASN A 35 -5.74 3.82 11.95
CA ASN A 35 -6.85 4.44 11.22
C ASN A 35 -6.39 4.91 9.86
N GLU A 36 -7.24 4.74 8.85
CA GLU A 36 -7.03 5.28 7.51
C GLU A 36 -7.19 6.80 7.55
N ILE A 37 -6.13 7.56 7.31
CA ILE A 37 -6.12 9.02 7.40
C ILE A 37 -6.07 9.71 6.04
N TRP A 38 -5.68 9.00 4.99
CA TRP A 38 -5.67 9.50 3.63
C TRP A 38 -5.60 8.35 2.62
N ALA A 39 -6.14 8.57 1.43
CA ALA A 39 -6.06 7.61 0.32
C ALA A 39 -6.17 8.32 -1.03
N CYS A 40 -5.53 7.76 -2.06
CA CYS A 40 -5.79 8.17 -3.44
C CYS A 40 -5.75 6.96 -4.40
N ALA A 41 -6.57 7.05 -5.45
CA ALA A 41 -6.60 6.05 -6.51
C ALA A 41 -5.40 6.20 -7.46
N ASN A 42 -5.12 5.17 -8.25
CA ASN A 42 -4.06 5.17 -9.25
C ASN A 42 -4.24 6.21 -10.38
N VAL A 43 -5.48 6.57 -10.69
CA VAL A 43 -5.81 7.58 -11.71
C VAL A 43 -5.67 9.04 -11.20
N ASP A 44 -5.32 9.22 -9.94
CA ASP A 44 -5.19 10.54 -9.35
C ASP A 44 -3.89 11.21 -9.79
N ALA A 45 -4.00 12.26 -10.58
CA ALA A 45 -2.89 13.00 -11.18
C ALA A 45 -2.53 14.30 -10.43
N ARG A 46 -3.05 14.49 -9.18
CA ARG A 46 -2.84 15.72 -8.42
C ARG A 46 -1.37 16.06 -8.14
N SER A 47 -0.49 15.08 -8.17
CA SER A 47 0.94 15.21 -7.87
C SER A 47 1.82 15.50 -9.09
N ASP A 48 1.25 16.02 -10.18
CA ASP A 48 2.02 16.35 -11.38
C ASP A 48 3.09 17.42 -11.13
N ALA A 49 2.80 18.39 -10.29
CA ALA A 49 3.76 19.41 -9.88
C ALA A 49 4.96 18.81 -9.10
N GLU A 50 4.71 17.82 -8.27
CA GLU A 50 5.71 17.11 -7.47
C GLU A 50 6.58 16.21 -8.33
N VAL A 51 6.08 15.66 -9.44
CA VAL A 51 6.93 15.01 -10.45
C VAL A 51 7.98 16.00 -10.98
N GLY A 52 7.54 17.20 -11.35
CA GLY A 52 8.46 18.26 -11.77
C GLY A 52 9.42 18.71 -10.67
N GLU A 53 9.00 18.69 -9.42
CA GLU A 53 9.86 18.98 -8.26
C GLU A 53 10.95 17.92 -8.10
N LEU A 54 10.60 16.63 -8.11
CA LEU A 54 11.56 15.52 -8.01
C LEU A 54 12.61 15.56 -9.13
N ILE A 55 12.20 15.84 -10.36
CA ILE A 55 13.12 15.98 -11.51
C ILE A 55 14.09 17.15 -11.31
N ARG A 56 13.63 18.27 -10.74
CA ARG A 56 14.50 19.42 -10.45
C ARG A 56 15.46 19.19 -9.27
N MET A 57 15.05 18.38 -8.29
CA MET A 57 15.89 18.03 -7.14
C MET A 57 17.12 17.22 -7.59
N ASP A 58 16.91 16.23 -8.42
CA ASP A 58 17.96 15.39 -8.98
C ASP A 58 17.49 14.77 -10.32
N PRO A 59 17.99 15.28 -11.47
CA PRO A 59 17.60 14.78 -12.79
C PRO A 59 17.94 13.30 -13.06
N GLU A 60 18.92 12.75 -12.33
CA GLU A 60 19.31 11.33 -12.47
C GLU A 60 18.55 10.38 -11.54
N LEU A 61 17.81 10.93 -10.57
CA LEU A 61 17.13 10.12 -9.55
C LEU A 61 16.01 9.28 -10.16
N GLU A 62 15.23 9.78 -11.11
CA GLU A 62 14.19 8.99 -11.78
C GLU A 62 14.76 7.75 -12.46
N LYS A 63 15.92 7.89 -13.10
CA LYS A 63 16.63 6.75 -13.70
C LYS A 63 17.09 5.75 -12.63
N ALA A 64 17.58 6.23 -11.49
CA ALA A 64 17.95 5.38 -10.37
C ALA A 64 16.75 4.64 -9.78
N VAL A 65 15.61 5.33 -9.64
CA VAL A 65 14.33 4.73 -9.24
C VAL A 65 13.91 3.65 -10.24
N TYR A 66 13.92 3.96 -11.53
CA TYR A 66 13.56 3.01 -12.58
C TYR A 66 14.43 1.75 -12.57
N LEU A 67 15.74 1.90 -12.44
CA LEU A 67 16.66 0.76 -12.41
C LEU A 67 16.47 -0.14 -11.20
N LYS A 68 15.93 0.38 -10.10
CA LYS A 68 15.67 -0.37 -8.85
C LYS A 68 14.24 -0.94 -8.80
N SER A 69 13.26 -0.15 -9.15
CA SER A 69 11.84 -0.47 -8.95
C SER A 69 11.10 -0.83 -10.25
N GLY A 70 11.68 -0.56 -11.42
CA GLY A 70 10.97 -0.68 -12.70
C GLY A 70 9.90 0.40 -12.92
N GLN A 71 9.82 1.44 -12.08
CA GLN A 71 8.80 2.49 -12.13
C GLN A 71 9.38 3.85 -12.47
N THR A 72 8.59 4.67 -13.16
CA THR A 72 8.82 6.10 -13.32
C THR A 72 8.08 6.89 -12.25
N TYR A 73 8.30 8.19 -12.14
CA TYR A 73 7.60 9.03 -11.16
C TYR A 73 6.10 9.15 -11.42
N ALA A 74 5.67 9.19 -12.67
CA ALA A 74 4.34 9.63 -13.07
C ALA A 74 3.17 8.90 -12.37
N LEU A 75 3.32 7.61 -12.08
CA LEU A 75 2.27 6.78 -11.47
C LEU A 75 2.63 6.23 -10.08
N GLY A 76 3.86 6.42 -9.64
CA GLY A 76 4.35 5.88 -8.38
C GLY A 76 3.80 6.58 -7.13
N ALA A 77 4.08 6.02 -5.97
CA ALA A 77 3.73 6.63 -4.69
C ALA A 77 4.63 7.81 -4.33
N LEU A 78 5.86 7.89 -4.87
CA LEU A 78 6.82 8.95 -4.55
C LEU A 78 6.23 10.37 -4.71
N PRO A 79 5.75 10.79 -5.92
CA PRO A 79 5.21 12.13 -6.07
C PRO A 79 3.92 12.34 -5.26
N ARG A 80 3.11 11.30 -5.04
CA ARG A 80 1.89 11.40 -4.23
C ARG A 80 2.18 11.61 -2.76
N LEU A 81 3.19 10.94 -2.20
CA LEU A 81 3.64 11.16 -0.83
C LEU A 81 4.24 12.56 -0.67
N LEU A 82 5.00 13.02 -1.67
CA LEU A 82 5.51 14.40 -1.67
C LEU A 82 4.38 15.42 -1.72
N TRP A 83 3.34 15.16 -2.53
CA TRP A 83 2.14 15.99 -2.55
C TRP A 83 1.46 16.04 -1.17
N VAL A 84 1.31 14.92 -0.48
CA VAL A 84 0.73 14.90 0.87
C VAL A 84 1.60 15.72 1.83
N LYS A 85 2.92 15.56 1.76
CA LYS A 85 3.85 16.34 2.58
C LYS A 85 3.70 17.85 2.34
N ASN A 86 3.59 18.26 1.08
CA ASN A 86 3.53 19.67 0.71
C ASN A 86 2.16 20.32 0.98
N ASN A 87 1.07 19.58 0.80
CA ASN A 87 -0.29 20.14 0.82
C ASN A 87 -1.10 19.75 2.06
N LEU A 88 -0.74 18.65 2.73
CA LEU A 88 -1.41 18.12 3.93
C LEU A 88 -0.36 17.72 4.99
N PRO A 89 0.50 18.66 5.43
CA PRO A 89 1.60 18.35 6.33
C PRO A 89 1.16 17.68 7.64
N GLU A 90 0.00 18.06 8.19
CA GLU A 90 -0.54 17.44 9.39
C GLU A 90 -0.99 15.97 9.19
N VAL A 91 -1.35 15.59 7.97
CA VAL A 91 -1.63 14.18 7.60
C VAL A 91 -0.31 13.44 7.45
N TYR A 92 0.66 14.05 6.75
CA TYR A 92 1.98 13.45 6.53
C TYR A 92 2.72 13.16 7.84
N GLU A 93 2.70 14.09 8.78
CA GLU A 93 3.33 13.94 10.10
C GLU A 93 2.66 12.84 10.95
N LYS A 94 1.34 12.67 10.83
CA LYS A 94 0.59 11.62 11.53
C LYS A 94 0.73 10.25 10.89
N ALA A 95 1.19 10.18 9.63
CA ALA A 95 1.33 8.92 8.93
C ALA A 95 2.36 8.02 9.65
N ALA A 96 1.94 6.85 10.05
CA ALA A 96 2.76 5.81 10.65
C ALA A 96 2.98 4.63 9.70
N SER A 97 2.14 4.48 8.69
CA SER A 97 2.33 3.44 7.67
C SER A 97 1.66 3.79 6.35
N ILE A 98 2.21 3.27 5.26
CA ILE A 98 1.59 3.22 3.93
C ILE A 98 1.03 1.83 3.68
N GLY A 99 0.00 1.72 2.84
CA GLY A 99 -0.50 0.47 2.28
C GLY A 99 -1.04 0.68 0.88
N MET A 100 -1.20 -0.42 0.16
CA MET A 100 -1.89 -0.46 -1.12
C MET A 100 -3.34 -0.93 -0.91
N PHE A 101 -4.20 -0.86 -1.90
CA PHE A 101 -5.61 -1.21 -1.72
C PHE A 101 -5.85 -2.70 -1.45
N ASN A 102 -5.04 -3.60 -2.00
CA ASN A 102 -5.10 -5.02 -1.62
C ASN A 102 -4.66 -5.25 -0.16
N ASP A 103 -3.63 -4.52 0.29
CA ASP A 103 -3.13 -4.58 1.67
C ASP A 103 -4.19 -4.04 2.65
N TRP A 104 -4.90 -2.98 2.25
CA TRP A 104 -6.03 -2.44 3.01
C TRP A 104 -7.13 -3.49 3.19
N LEU A 105 -7.50 -4.23 2.14
CA LEU A 105 -8.50 -5.30 2.26
C LEU A 105 -8.04 -6.39 3.23
N ILE A 106 -6.77 -6.82 3.16
CA ILE A 106 -6.21 -7.78 4.12
C ILE A 106 -6.18 -7.20 5.53
N TYR A 107 -5.78 -5.93 5.69
CA TYR A 107 -5.79 -5.25 6.98
C TYR A 107 -7.20 -5.21 7.60
N ARG A 108 -8.22 -4.86 6.82
CA ARG A 108 -9.62 -4.85 7.28
C ARG A 108 -10.11 -6.24 7.70
N LEU A 109 -9.66 -7.29 7.02
CA LEU A 109 -10.02 -8.67 7.36
C LEU A 109 -9.30 -9.18 8.60
N THR A 110 -8.01 -8.83 8.76
CA THR A 110 -7.13 -9.52 9.71
C THR A 110 -6.63 -8.63 10.86
N GLY A 111 -6.65 -7.31 10.68
CA GLY A 111 -5.97 -6.36 11.57
C GLY A 111 -4.45 -6.35 11.45
N LYS A 112 -3.89 -7.00 10.41
CA LYS A 112 -2.44 -7.04 10.16
C LYS A 112 -2.12 -6.35 8.84
N LEU A 113 -1.17 -5.41 8.88
CA LEU A 113 -0.70 -4.67 7.70
C LEU A 113 0.65 -5.20 7.25
N ALA A 114 0.74 -5.54 5.98
CA ALA A 114 1.96 -5.82 5.25
C ALA A 114 1.71 -5.51 3.78
N VAL A 115 2.78 -5.30 3.02
CA VAL A 115 2.73 -5.07 1.57
C VAL A 115 3.35 -6.26 0.85
N GLU A 116 2.74 -6.69 -0.25
CA GLU A 116 3.31 -7.72 -1.08
C GLU A 116 4.12 -7.10 -2.26
N PRO A 117 5.20 -7.74 -2.72
CA PRO A 117 6.13 -7.11 -3.65
C PRO A 117 5.55 -6.74 -5.01
N SER A 118 4.54 -7.47 -5.54
CA SER A 118 4.04 -7.20 -6.89
C SER A 118 3.31 -5.85 -6.97
N ASN A 119 2.63 -5.45 -5.89
CA ASN A 119 2.00 -4.14 -5.79
C ASN A 119 2.94 -3.11 -5.14
N GLY A 120 3.68 -3.50 -4.10
CA GLY A 120 4.66 -2.63 -3.45
C GLY A 120 5.73 -2.08 -4.40
N SER A 121 6.15 -2.85 -5.42
CA SER A 121 7.09 -2.39 -6.44
C SER A 121 6.59 -1.17 -7.22
N THR A 122 5.26 -1.03 -7.37
CA THR A 122 4.68 0.11 -8.10
C THR A 122 4.78 1.43 -7.35
N THR A 123 5.21 1.41 -6.10
CA THR A 123 5.46 2.64 -5.33
C THR A 123 6.64 3.46 -5.86
N GLY A 124 7.56 2.84 -6.58
CA GLY A 124 8.86 3.43 -6.96
C GLY A 124 9.91 3.35 -5.83
N ILE A 125 9.56 2.82 -4.66
CA ILE A 125 10.44 2.80 -3.47
C ILE A 125 11.00 1.40 -3.20
N MET A 126 10.39 0.36 -3.75
CA MET A 126 10.84 -1.02 -3.55
C MET A 126 11.97 -1.38 -4.53
N ASP A 127 13.02 -2.03 -4.03
CA ASP A 127 14.06 -2.65 -4.86
C ASP A 127 13.60 -4.04 -5.29
N LEU A 128 13.47 -4.26 -6.60
CA LEU A 128 12.99 -5.51 -7.17
C LEU A 128 13.95 -6.68 -6.98
N GLN A 129 15.24 -6.40 -6.84
CA GLN A 129 16.24 -7.47 -6.67
C GLN A 129 16.19 -8.04 -5.24
N SER A 130 16.15 -7.17 -4.24
CA SER A 130 16.01 -7.58 -2.83
C SER A 130 14.55 -7.86 -2.43
N ARG A 131 13.57 -7.42 -3.23
CA ARG A 131 12.12 -7.50 -2.98
C ARG A 131 11.71 -6.86 -1.65
N THR A 132 12.39 -5.77 -1.28
CA THR A 132 12.12 -5.02 -0.04
C THR A 132 12.20 -3.52 -0.30
N TRP A 133 11.83 -2.74 0.70
CA TRP A 133 11.90 -1.29 0.63
C TRP A 133 13.33 -0.77 0.47
N ASN A 134 13.48 0.29 -0.29
CA ASN A 134 14.73 1.03 -0.44
C ASN A 134 14.58 2.40 0.25
N PRO A 135 14.99 2.51 1.52
CA PRO A 135 14.84 3.75 2.28
C PRO A 135 15.64 4.92 1.68
N GLU A 136 16.79 4.64 1.05
CA GLU A 136 17.63 5.69 0.43
C GLU A 136 16.89 6.45 -0.69
N ILE A 137 16.05 5.75 -1.47
CA ILE A 137 15.24 6.40 -2.50
C ILE A 137 14.22 7.35 -1.86
N ALA A 138 13.52 6.90 -0.81
CA ALA A 138 12.56 7.74 -0.12
C ALA A 138 13.23 9.01 0.46
N GLU A 139 14.35 8.84 1.13
CA GLU A 139 15.13 9.94 1.73
C GLU A 139 15.65 10.93 0.67
N LYS A 140 16.17 10.44 -0.46
CA LYS A 140 16.57 11.29 -1.60
C LYS A 140 15.41 12.08 -2.19
N CYS A 141 14.19 11.55 -2.13
CA CYS A 141 12.97 12.27 -2.50
C CYS A 141 12.43 13.17 -1.38
N GLY A 142 13.18 13.34 -0.28
CA GLY A 142 12.76 14.14 0.87
C GLY A 142 11.61 13.54 1.66
N LEU A 143 11.42 12.22 1.58
CA LEU A 143 10.35 11.48 2.24
C LEU A 143 10.86 10.70 3.45
N ARG A 144 9.97 10.42 4.39
CA ARG A 144 10.24 9.56 5.55
C ARG A 144 10.37 8.12 5.12
N ALA A 145 11.37 7.42 5.67
CA ALA A 145 11.63 6.01 5.42
C ALA A 145 10.98 5.07 6.48
N ASP A 146 10.47 5.62 7.57
CA ASP A 146 9.92 4.88 8.71
C ASP A 146 8.44 4.48 8.57
N ILE A 147 7.79 4.88 7.47
CA ILE A 147 6.38 4.58 7.21
C ILE A 147 6.14 3.33 6.34
N PHE A 148 7.18 2.58 6.02
CA PHE A 148 7.06 1.42 5.15
C PHE A 148 6.83 0.14 5.97
N PRO A 149 5.67 -0.54 5.78
CA PRO A 149 5.33 -1.72 6.55
C PRO A 149 6.18 -2.94 6.14
N PRO A 150 6.11 -4.05 6.91
CA PRO A 150 6.76 -5.30 6.52
C PRO A 150 6.34 -5.77 5.13
N VAL A 151 7.26 -6.41 4.40
CA VAL A 151 7.00 -7.03 3.11
C VAL A 151 6.75 -8.51 3.29
N VAL A 152 5.69 -9.03 2.67
CA VAL A 152 5.31 -10.45 2.72
C VAL A 152 5.03 -10.95 1.30
N GLU A 153 5.61 -12.08 0.94
CA GLU A 153 5.45 -12.67 -0.40
C GLU A 153 4.01 -13.12 -0.66
N CYS A 154 3.56 -12.93 -1.91
CA CYS A 154 2.29 -13.47 -2.39
C CYS A 154 2.19 -14.98 -2.15
N GLY A 155 0.99 -15.44 -1.79
CA GLY A 155 0.72 -16.85 -1.49
C GLY A 155 1.20 -17.30 -0.09
N THR A 156 1.79 -16.41 0.68
CA THR A 156 2.13 -16.70 2.09
C THR A 156 0.87 -16.71 2.95
N LYS A 157 0.77 -17.69 3.85
CA LYS A 157 -0.22 -17.66 4.93
C LYS A 157 0.19 -16.58 5.94
N PHE A 158 -0.26 -15.35 5.68
CA PHE A 158 0.18 -14.17 6.41
C PHE A 158 -0.54 -13.99 7.75
N ALA A 159 -1.87 -14.08 7.72
CA ALA A 159 -2.72 -13.85 8.88
C ALA A 159 -4.04 -14.62 8.74
N ALA A 160 -4.86 -14.57 9.76
CA ALA A 160 -6.21 -15.14 9.75
C ALA A 160 -7.27 -14.04 9.89
N VAL A 161 -8.47 -14.29 9.40
CA VAL A 161 -9.62 -13.41 9.56
C VAL A 161 -9.88 -13.18 11.05
N SER A 162 -9.89 -11.93 11.47
CA SER A 162 -10.14 -11.53 12.86
C SER A 162 -11.63 -11.62 13.21
N ALA A 163 -11.97 -11.60 14.51
CA ALA A 163 -13.35 -11.53 14.97
C ALA A 163 -14.11 -10.34 14.35
N LYS A 164 -13.45 -9.17 14.21
CA LYS A 164 -14.01 -7.99 13.54
C LYS A 164 -14.24 -8.24 12.06
N GLY A 165 -13.24 -8.78 11.35
CA GLY A 165 -13.34 -9.12 9.93
C GLY A 165 -14.46 -10.13 9.66
N ALA A 166 -14.59 -11.15 10.51
CA ALA A 166 -15.67 -12.14 10.47
C ALA A 166 -17.05 -11.49 10.65
N ALA A 167 -17.21 -10.64 11.66
CA ALA A 167 -18.46 -9.92 11.91
C ALA A 167 -18.88 -9.00 10.74
N GLU A 168 -17.92 -8.33 10.10
CA GLU A 168 -18.17 -7.42 8.97
C GLU A 168 -18.49 -8.18 7.66
N THR A 169 -17.89 -9.35 7.42
CA THR A 169 -17.94 -10.05 6.13
C THR A 169 -18.79 -11.30 6.09
N GLY A 170 -19.07 -11.91 7.23
CA GLY A 170 -19.73 -13.21 7.32
C GLY A 170 -18.78 -14.40 7.11
N LEU A 171 -17.47 -14.17 6.94
CA LEU A 171 -16.48 -15.23 6.97
C LEU A 171 -16.34 -15.82 8.37
N LYS A 172 -15.83 -17.04 8.47
CA LYS A 172 -15.46 -17.62 9.74
C LYS A 172 -14.19 -16.94 10.29
N GLU A 173 -14.19 -16.65 11.58
CA GLU A 173 -12.96 -16.24 12.27
C GLU A 173 -11.92 -17.36 12.16
N GLY A 174 -10.69 -16.99 11.84
CA GLY A 174 -9.58 -17.93 11.66
C GLY A 174 -9.38 -18.45 10.23
N THR A 175 -10.27 -18.06 9.27
CA THR A 175 -10.10 -18.40 7.85
C THR A 175 -8.76 -17.87 7.34
#